data_7a730909b965120c9de50de85c071322
#
_entry.id   7a730909b965120c9de50de85c071322
#
_cell.length_a   1.000
_cell.length_b   1.000
_cell.length_c   1.000
_cell.angle_alpha   90.00
_cell.angle_beta   90.00
_cell.angle_gamma   90.00
#
_symmetry.space_group_name_H-M   'P 1'
#
loop_
_entity.id
_entity.type
_entity.pdbx_description
1 polymer ?
#
loop_
_entity_poly.entity_id
_entity_poly.type
_entity_poly.pdbx_seq_one_letter_code
_entity_poly.pdbx_strand_id
1 'polypeptide(L)'
;MNVRPAAPNDIPALLALVRRYWEFEGIAGFAALRVELVLQRLLAEPRLGAVWVAESDARLVGYLIAVLVLSVEHQGLMGEIDEFFVLPEARSHGAGRQLLAAAETALAARGCVRLQLQLRVGNTGARAFYQHRGYTARAGYELLDKFLGATACQP
;
A
#
# COMPACT_ATOMS: atom_id res chain seq x y z
N MET A 1 11.48 16.49 -0.80
CA MET A 1 10.53 15.35 -0.86
C MET A 1 10.49 14.84 -2.28
N ASN A 2 10.85 13.59 -2.49
CA ASN A 2 10.82 12.92 -3.79
C ASN A 2 9.95 11.66 -3.67
N VAL A 3 9.01 11.46 -4.61
CA VAL A 3 8.18 10.25 -4.68
C VAL A 3 8.49 9.51 -5.99
N ARG A 4 8.77 8.24 -5.88
CA ARG A 4 9.17 7.39 -7.00
C ARG A 4 8.72 5.93 -6.81
N PRO A 5 8.67 5.12 -7.87
CA PRO A 5 8.58 3.67 -7.71
C PRO A 5 9.74 3.14 -6.86
N ALA A 6 9.45 2.13 -6.05
CA ALA A 6 10.48 1.45 -5.27
C ALA A 6 11.38 0.58 -6.17
N ALA A 7 12.63 0.47 -5.78
CA ALA A 7 13.64 -0.38 -6.43
C ALA A 7 14.10 -1.48 -5.45
N PRO A 8 14.73 -2.57 -5.93
CA PRO A 8 15.23 -3.64 -5.06
C PRO A 8 16.14 -3.16 -3.92
N ASN A 9 16.94 -2.12 -4.17
CA ASN A 9 17.81 -1.53 -3.15
C ASN A 9 17.07 -0.80 -2.02
N ASP A 10 15.77 -0.52 -2.19
CA ASP A 10 14.94 0.09 -1.14
C ASP A 10 14.45 -0.93 -0.11
N ILE A 11 14.51 -2.23 -0.39
CA ILE A 11 13.92 -3.29 0.44
C ILE A 11 14.35 -3.20 1.91
N PRO A 12 15.62 -3.01 2.27
CA PRO A 12 16.00 -2.91 3.69
C PRO A 12 15.31 -1.74 4.42
N ALA A 13 15.22 -0.58 3.78
CA ALA A 13 14.56 0.60 4.34
C ALA A 13 13.03 0.45 4.35
N LEU A 14 12.44 -0.13 3.29
CA LEU A 14 11.03 -0.49 3.23
C LEU A 14 10.65 -1.47 4.36
N LEU A 15 11.45 -2.50 4.59
CA LEU A 15 11.20 -3.49 5.63
C LEU A 15 11.13 -2.85 7.03
N ALA A 16 11.99 -1.85 7.28
CA ALA A 16 11.96 -1.08 8.51
C ALA A 16 10.67 -0.25 8.63
N LEU A 17 10.20 0.37 7.54
CA LEU A 17 8.95 1.13 7.50
C LEU A 17 7.73 0.23 7.67
N VAL A 18 7.70 -0.93 7.01
CA VAL A 18 6.61 -1.92 7.15
C VAL A 18 6.51 -2.40 8.60
N ARG A 19 7.64 -2.69 9.25
CA ARG A 19 7.65 -3.04 10.68
C ARG A 19 7.02 -1.93 11.53
N ARG A 20 7.42 -0.67 11.32
CA ARG A 20 6.84 0.48 12.04
C ARG A 20 5.36 0.67 11.78
N TYR A 21 4.89 0.39 10.56
CA TYR A 21 3.47 0.41 10.23
C TYR A 21 2.70 -0.65 11.00
N TRP A 22 3.21 -1.90 11.03
CA TRP A 22 2.55 -2.99 11.76
C TRP A 22 2.50 -2.73 13.27
N GLU A 23 3.58 -2.16 13.83
CA GLU A 23 3.59 -1.72 15.24
C GLU A 23 2.55 -0.62 15.49
N PHE A 24 2.46 0.36 14.59
CA PHE A 24 1.50 1.45 14.68
C PHE A 24 0.05 0.97 14.58
N GLU A 25 -0.25 0.03 13.69
CA GLU A 25 -1.59 -0.55 13.51
C GLU A 25 -1.88 -1.69 14.50
N GLY A 26 -0.92 -2.13 15.30
CA GLY A 26 -1.08 -3.27 16.21
C GLY A 26 -1.25 -4.61 15.50
N ILE A 27 -0.66 -4.76 14.31
CA ILE A 27 -0.67 -6.01 13.54
C ILE A 27 0.36 -6.97 14.14
N ALA A 28 -0.09 -8.14 14.58
CA ALA A 28 0.79 -9.16 15.15
C ALA A 28 1.47 -10.03 14.07
N GLY A 29 2.54 -10.73 14.47
CA GLY A 29 3.16 -11.78 13.65
C GLY A 29 4.11 -11.27 12.57
N PHE A 30 4.70 -10.07 12.72
CA PHE A 30 5.70 -9.57 11.80
C PHE A 30 6.89 -10.55 11.69
N ALA A 31 7.11 -11.08 10.50
CA ALA A 31 8.23 -11.98 10.18
C ALA A 31 9.07 -11.36 9.05
N ALA A 32 10.19 -10.75 9.42
CA ALA A 32 11.03 -9.94 8.51
C ALA A 32 11.34 -10.66 7.20
N LEU A 33 11.82 -11.90 7.25
CA LEU A 33 12.17 -12.68 6.05
C LEU A 33 10.96 -12.92 5.13
N ARG A 34 9.78 -13.19 5.70
CA ARG A 34 8.57 -13.39 4.89
C ARG A 34 8.12 -12.12 4.19
N VAL A 35 8.14 -11.00 4.91
CA VAL A 35 7.81 -9.69 4.34
C VAL A 35 8.80 -9.31 3.26
N GLU A 36 10.09 -9.55 3.48
CA GLU A 36 11.14 -9.32 2.49
C GLU A 36 10.89 -10.11 1.20
N LEU A 37 10.61 -11.40 1.30
CA LEU A 37 10.30 -12.26 0.13
C LEU A 37 9.06 -11.76 -0.63
N VAL A 38 8.02 -11.30 0.07
CA VAL A 38 6.85 -10.71 -0.56
C VAL A 38 7.19 -9.42 -1.30
N LEU A 39 7.98 -8.53 -0.69
CA LEU A 39 8.44 -7.29 -1.32
C LEU A 39 9.31 -7.58 -2.56
N GLN A 40 10.26 -8.51 -2.47
CA GLN A 40 11.08 -8.93 -3.60
C GLN A 40 10.21 -9.42 -4.76
N ARG A 41 9.26 -10.28 -4.46
CA ARG A 41 8.33 -10.82 -5.47
C ARG A 41 7.47 -9.71 -6.09
N LEU A 42 6.94 -8.80 -5.28
CA LEU A 42 6.09 -7.71 -5.76
C LEU A 42 6.87 -6.77 -6.70
N LEU A 43 8.14 -6.51 -6.40
CA LEU A 43 9.01 -5.69 -7.27
C LEU A 43 9.44 -6.43 -8.55
N ALA A 44 9.59 -7.75 -8.49
CA ALA A 44 9.96 -8.58 -9.65
C ALA A 44 8.79 -8.88 -10.59
N GLU A 45 7.56 -8.87 -10.08
CA GLU A 45 6.36 -9.23 -10.84
C GLU A 45 5.37 -8.06 -10.92
N PRO A 46 5.55 -7.09 -11.84
CA PRO A 46 4.67 -5.92 -11.93
C PRO A 46 3.18 -6.25 -12.11
N ARG A 47 2.85 -7.45 -12.62
CA ARG A 47 1.46 -7.92 -12.73
C ARG A 47 0.76 -8.12 -11.39
N LEU A 48 1.49 -8.29 -10.31
CA LEU A 48 0.93 -8.45 -8.96
C LEU A 48 0.57 -7.11 -8.31
N GLY A 49 1.29 -6.05 -8.66
CA GLY A 49 1.09 -4.74 -8.04
C GLY A 49 2.25 -3.79 -8.28
N ALA A 50 2.40 -2.83 -7.39
CA ALA A 50 3.51 -1.88 -7.40
C ALA A 50 3.72 -1.26 -6.02
N VAL A 51 4.91 -0.74 -5.81
CA VAL A 51 5.31 -0.05 -4.57
C VAL A 51 5.86 1.33 -4.93
N TRP A 52 5.44 2.34 -4.21
CA TRP A 52 5.99 3.70 -4.27
C TRP A 52 6.59 4.07 -2.92
N VAL A 53 7.65 4.84 -2.97
CA VAL A 53 8.35 5.35 -1.79
C VAL A 53 8.41 6.87 -1.81
N ALA A 54 8.33 7.48 -0.63
CA ALA A 54 8.60 8.89 -0.42
C ALA A 54 9.96 9.03 0.29
N GLU A 55 10.83 9.84 -0.28
CA GLU A 55 12.18 10.08 0.20
C GLU A 55 12.35 11.56 0.57
N SER A 56 12.96 11.82 1.73
CA SER A 56 13.40 13.13 2.19
C SER A 56 14.77 13.00 2.81
N ASP A 57 15.70 13.89 2.42
CA ASP A 57 17.07 13.92 2.95
C ASP A 57 17.77 12.55 2.85
N ALA A 58 17.64 11.90 1.67
CA ALA A 58 18.16 10.56 1.34
C ALA A 58 17.65 9.44 2.26
N ARG A 59 16.50 9.62 2.91
CA ARG A 59 15.86 8.61 3.76
C ARG A 59 14.42 8.36 3.32
N LEU A 60 14.00 7.10 3.33
CA LEU A 60 12.60 6.77 3.12
C LEU A 60 11.77 7.21 4.34
N VAL A 61 10.73 7.98 4.07
CA VAL A 61 9.82 8.51 5.09
C VAL A 61 8.38 8.02 4.94
N GLY A 62 8.10 7.28 3.89
CA GLY A 62 6.79 6.69 3.65
C GLY A 62 6.77 5.77 2.44
N TYR A 63 5.72 4.99 2.33
CA TYR A 63 5.49 4.09 1.21
C TYR A 63 4.01 3.86 0.97
N LEU A 64 3.68 3.40 -0.24
CA LEU A 64 2.38 2.90 -0.62
C LEU A 64 2.57 1.62 -1.42
N ILE A 65 1.89 0.56 -1.02
CA ILE A 65 1.80 -0.71 -1.74
C ILE A 65 0.40 -0.84 -2.30
N ALA A 66 0.28 -1.11 -3.59
CA ALA A 66 -0.97 -1.48 -4.22
C ALA A 66 -0.84 -2.83 -4.95
N VAL A 67 -1.81 -3.70 -4.74
CA VAL A 67 -1.92 -4.99 -5.44
C VAL A 67 -2.98 -4.90 -6.53
N LEU A 68 -2.87 -5.76 -7.54
CA LEU A 68 -3.75 -5.73 -8.71
C LEU A 68 -4.73 -6.89 -8.68
N VAL A 69 -5.98 -6.59 -8.98
CA VAL A 69 -7.08 -7.54 -9.05
C VAL A 69 -7.82 -7.37 -10.37
N LEU A 70 -7.98 -8.46 -11.13
CA LEU A 70 -8.87 -8.46 -12.30
C LEU A 70 -10.30 -8.69 -11.82
N SER A 71 -11.17 -7.72 -12.02
CA SER A 71 -12.54 -7.74 -11.54
C SER A 71 -13.55 -7.86 -12.69
N VAL A 72 -14.35 -8.91 -12.65
CA VAL A 72 -15.48 -9.08 -13.59
C VAL A 72 -16.57 -8.06 -13.28
N GLU A 73 -16.88 -7.82 -12.02
CA GLU A 73 -17.88 -6.84 -11.58
C GLU A 73 -17.56 -5.42 -12.11
N HIS A 74 -16.30 -5.03 -12.06
CA HIS A 74 -15.85 -3.72 -12.53
C HIS A 74 -15.37 -3.74 -13.98
N GLN A 75 -15.46 -4.89 -14.65
CA GLN A 75 -15.12 -5.09 -16.07
C GLN A 75 -13.69 -4.62 -16.40
N GLY A 76 -12.75 -4.81 -15.49
CA GLY A 76 -11.39 -4.35 -15.70
C GLY A 76 -10.44 -4.60 -14.54
N LEU A 77 -9.24 -4.08 -14.70
CA LEU A 77 -8.20 -4.14 -13.68
C LEU A 77 -8.53 -3.16 -12.55
N MET A 78 -8.36 -3.61 -11.33
CA MET A 78 -8.46 -2.78 -10.12
C MET A 78 -7.14 -2.76 -9.37
N GLY A 79 -6.88 -1.67 -8.66
CA GLY A 79 -5.88 -1.63 -7.60
C GLY A 79 -6.53 -1.73 -6.23
N GLU A 80 -5.87 -2.41 -5.30
CA GLU A 80 -6.18 -2.34 -3.88
C GLU A 80 -4.95 -1.82 -3.14
N ILE A 81 -5.11 -0.73 -2.39
CA ILE A 81 -4.05 -0.25 -1.49
C ILE A 81 -3.98 -1.23 -0.32
N ASP A 82 -2.91 -2.04 -0.30
CA ASP A 82 -2.65 -3.04 0.73
C ASP A 82 -2.07 -2.39 1.98
N GLU A 83 -1.04 -1.57 1.80
CA GLU A 83 -0.44 -0.79 2.88
C GLU A 83 -0.12 0.64 2.44
N PHE A 84 -0.31 1.58 3.34
CA PHE A 84 0.04 2.98 3.13
C PHE A 84 0.46 3.63 4.44
N PHE A 85 1.72 3.99 4.52
CA PHE A 85 2.30 4.57 5.72
C PHE A 85 3.22 5.75 5.43
N VAL A 86 3.12 6.77 6.27
CA VAL A 86 4.05 7.89 6.34
C VAL A 86 4.46 8.07 7.79
N LEU A 87 5.75 8.16 8.02
CA LEU A 87 6.30 8.40 9.35
C LEU A 87 5.62 9.60 9.99
N PRO A 88 5.25 9.54 11.29
CA PRO A 88 4.58 10.64 11.99
C PRO A 88 5.28 11.98 11.80
N GLU A 89 6.60 11.99 11.89
CA GLU A 89 7.46 13.17 11.73
C GLU A 89 7.47 13.76 10.31
N ALA A 90 7.10 12.95 9.30
CA ALA A 90 7.02 13.38 7.89
C ALA A 90 5.58 13.69 7.43
N ARG A 91 4.60 13.51 8.31
CA ARG A 91 3.20 13.87 8.02
C ARG A 91 3.08 15.39 7.92
N SER A 92 1.99 15.86 7.32
CA SER A 92 1.69 17.29 7.09
C SER A 92 2.62 18.02 6.09
N HIS A 93 3.67 17.37 5.61
CA HIS A 93 4.57 17.88 4.56
C HIS A 93 4.19 17.41 3.14
N GLY A 94 3.01 16.83 2.99
CA GLY A 94 2.47 16.43 1.70
C GLY A 94 2.92 15.06 1.17
N ALA A 95 3.75 14.29 1.91
CA ALA A 95 4.24 12.98 1.48
C ALA A 95 3.11 12.01 1.12
N GLY A 96 2.11 11.88 1.99
CA GLY A 96 0.96 11.01 1.73
C GLY A 96 0.17 11.42 0.48
N ARG A 97 -0.04 12.72 0.29
CA ARG A 97 -0.72 13.22 -0.92
C ARG A 97 0.05 12.88 -2.18
N GLN A 98 1.37 13.07 -2.17
CA GLN A 98 2.22 12.80 -3.32
C GLN A 98 2.30 11.29 -3.63
N LEU A 99 2.43 10.44 -2.61
CA LEU A 99 2.41 8.98 -2.76
C LEU A 99 1.10 8.49 -3.40
N LEU A 100 -0.04 8.94 -2.87
CA LEU A 100 -1.33 8.53 -3.39
C LEU A 100 -1.52 9.01 -4.83
N ALA A 101 -1.20 10.27 -5.14
CA ALA A 101 -1.32 10.81 -6.50
C ALA A 101 -0.41 10.08 -7.50
N ALA A 102 0.82 9.72 -7.10
CA ALA A 102 1.73 8.94 -7.94
C ALA A 102 1.17 7.54 -8.23
N ALA A 103 0.64 6.87 -7.20
CA ALA A 103 0.01 5.56 -7.34
C ALA A 103 -1.23 5.62 -8.24
N GLU A 104 -2.13 6.58 -8.01
CA GLU A 104 -3.35 6.78 -8.82
C GLU A 104 -3.00 7.00 -10.29
N THR A 105 -2.04 7.89 -10.57
CA THR A 105 -1.59 8.18 -11.94
C THR A 105 -1.02 6.94 -12.61
N ALA A 106 -0.13 6.22 -11.94
CA ALA A 106 0.53 5.05 -12.50
C ALA A 106 -0.45 3.88 -12.70
N LEU A 107 -1.37 3.66 -11.77
CA LEU A 107 -2.39 2.61 -11.88
C LEU A 107 -3.41 2.93 -12.99
N ALA A 108 -3.84 4.18 -13.11
CA ALA A 108 -4.71 4.61 -14.21
C ALA A 108 -4.03 4.40 -15.58
N ALA A 109 -2.74 4.74 -15.71
CA ALA A 109 -1.96 4.49 -16.92
C ALA A 109 -1.83 3.00 -17.27
N ARG A 110 -1.96 2.10 -16.27
CA ARG A 110 -1.99 0.64 -16.45
C ARG A 110 -3.39 0.11 -16.79
N GLY A 111 -4.38 0.97 -16.93
CA GLY A 111 -5.77 0.60 -17.22
C GLY A 111 -6.59 0.20 -16.00
N CYS A 112 -6.15 0.52 -14.79
CA CYS A 112 -6.98 0.33 -13.61
C CYS A 112 -8.21 1.25 -13.67
N VAL A 113 -9.38 0.66 -13.56
CA VAL A 113 -10.67 1.36 -13.59
C VAL A 113 -11.13 1.79 -12.20
N ARG A 114 -10.49 1.24 -11.16
CA ARG A 114 -10.84 1.52 -9.76
C ARG A 114 -9.62 1.31 -8.86
N LEU A 115 -9.55 2.11 -7.80
CA LEU A 115 -8.65 1.91 -6.68
C LEU A 115 -9.48 1.84 -5.39
N GLN A 116 -9.23 0.83 -4.58
CA GLN A 116 -9.95 0.62 -3.31
C GLN A 116 -8.96 0.41 -2.16
N LEU A 117 -9.46 0.48 -0.95
CA LEU A 117 -8.70 0.18 0.27
C LEU A 117 -9.64 -0.24 1.39
N GLN A 118 -9.06 -0.89 2.38
CA GLN A 118 -9.73 -1.16 3.64
C GLN A 118 -9.29 -0.12 4.67
N LEU A 119 -10.23 0.34 5.47
CA LEU A 119 -9.96 1.34 6.48
C LEU A 119 -10.53 0.88 7.82
N ARG A 120 -9.69 0.89 8.85
CA ARG A 120 -10.14 0.56 10.21
C ARG A 120 -11.28 1.49 10.62
N VAL A 121 -12.36 0.91 11.14
CA VAL A 121 -13.46 1.66 11.73
C VAL A 121 -12.91 2.52 12.85
N GLY A 122 -13.26 3.81 12.84
CA GLY A 122 -12.77 4.78 13.83
C GLY A 122 -11.49 5.53 13.43
N ASN A 123 -10.78 5.15 12.37
CA ASN A 123 -9.67 5.96 11.85
C ASN A 123 -10.20 7.18 11.10
N THR A 124 -10.66 8.18 11.85
CA THR A 124 -11.30 9.40 11.31
C THR A 124 -10.33 10.26 10.50
N GLY A 125 -9.06 10.30 10.90
CA GLY A 125 -8.02 11.05 10.17
C GLY A 125 -7.76 10.48 8.77
N ALA A 126 -7.57 9.17 8.66
CA ALA A 126 -7.39 8.53 7.36
C ALA A 126 -8.68 8.63 6.52
N ARG A 127 -9.85 8.47 7.14
CA ARG A 127 -11.14 8.65 6.45
C ARG A 127 -11.24 10.04 5.82
N ALA A 128 -10.99 11.09 6.57
CA ALA A 128 -11.01 12.45 6.06
C ALA A 128 -9.97 12.65 4.93
N PHE A 129 -8.76 12.10 5.10
CA PHE A 129 -7.71 12.14 4.08
C PHE A 129 -8.18 11.57 2.74
N TYR A 130 -8.81 10.40 2.75
CA TYR A 130 -9.30 9.74 1.53
C TYR A 130 -10.56 10.43 0.96
N GLN A 131 -11.49 10.84 1.82
CA GLN A 131 -12.70 11.55 1.38
C GLN A 131 -12.37 12.85 0.62
N HIS A 132 -11.40 13.65 1.10
CA HIS A 132 -10.94 14.85 0.41
C HIS A 132 -10.28 14.56 -0.96
N ARG A 133 -10.07 13.28 -1.29
CA ARG A 133 -9.51 12.81 -2.58
C ARG A 133 -10.51 12.02 -3.40
N GLY A 134 -11.79 12.12 -3.04
CA GLY A 134 -12.86 11.50 -3.81
C GLY A 134 -13.15 10.03 -3.49
N TYR A 135 -12.49 9.47 -2.46
CA TYR A 135 -12.83 8.13 -2.01
C TYR A 135 -14.13 8.15 -1.21
N THR A 136 -15.00 7.19 -1.50
CA THR A 136 -16.30 7.05 -0.83
C THR A 136 -16.45 5.67 -0.24
N ALA A 137 -17.14 5.57 0.89
CA ALA A 137 -17.44 4.28 1.49
C ALA A 137 -18.41 3.48 0.59
N ARG A 138 -18.13 2.20 0.41
CA ARG A 138 -19.03 1.29 -0.31
C ARG A 138 -20.03 0.71 0.70
N ALA A 139 -21.19 1.35 0.83
CA ALA A 139 -22.24 0.92 1.75
C ALA A 139 -22.81 -0.45 1.35
N GLY A 140 -23.22 -1.24 2.36
CA GLY A 140 -23.82 -2.55 2.15
C GLY A 140 -22.83 -3.69 1.94
N TYR A 141 -21.53 -3.45 2.10
CA TYR A 141 -20.48 -4.46 2.01
C TYR A 141 -19.70 -4.53 3.31
N GLU A 142 -19.29 -5.73 3.68
CA GLU A 142 -18.36 -6.00 4.76
C GLU A 142 -17.25 -6.91 4.28
N LEU A 143 -16.07 -6.81 4.89
CA LEU A 143 -14.97 -7.71 4.62
C LEU A 143 -15.12 -8.97 5.47
N LEU A 144 -15.08 -10.13 4.82
CA LEU A 144 -14.98 -11.43 5.48
C LEU A 144 -13.67 -12.08 5.06
N ASP A 145 -12.93 -12.62 6.02
CA ASP A 145 -11.69 -13.32 5.76
C ASP A 145 -11.66 -14.72 6.39
N LYS A 146 -10.82 -15.59 5.85
CA LYS A 146 -10.58 -16.93 6.38
C LYS A 146 -9.12 -17.30 6.19
N PHE A 147 -8.46 -17.68 7.28
CA PHE A 147 -7.11 -18.23 7.21
C PHE A 147 -7.09 -19.61 6.54
N LEU A 148 -6.33 -19.74 5.47
CA LEU A 148 -6.21 -21.00 4.70
C LEU A 148 -4.99 -21.86 5.07
N GLY A 149 -4.22 -21.43 6.06
CA GLY A 149 -2.97 -22.07 6.48
C GLY A 149 -1.74 -21.37 5.88
N ALA A 150 -0.61 -21.49 6.56
CA ALA A 150 0.67 -21.00 6.06
C ALA A 150 1.25 -22.03 5.08
N THR A 151 0.84 -21.98 3.83
CA THR A 151 1.68 -22.56 2.80
C THR A 151 2.88 -21.65 2.67
N ALA A 152 4.07 -22.17 3.01
CA ALA A 152 5.31 -21.45 2.75
C ALA A 152 5.26 -20.97 1.29
N CYS A 153 5.50 -19.67 1.09
CA CYS A 153 5.79 -19.16 -0.23
C CYS A 153 7.01 -19.96 -0.72
N GLN A 154 6.79 -20.96 -1.57
CA GLN A 154 7.91 -21.66 -2.19
C GLN A 154 8.60 -20.71 -3.14
N PRO A 155 9.93 -20.74 -3.17
CA PRO A 155 10.76 -19.86 -4.02
C PRO A 155 10.46 -20.05 -5.51
#